data_65e4f07d73267231394b5c2852bda9f6
#
_entry.id   65e4f07d73267231394b5c2852bda9f6
#
_cell.length_a   1.000
_cell.length_b   1.000
_cell.length_c   1.000
_cell.angle_alpha   90.00
_cell.angle_beta   90.00
_cell.angle_gamma   90.00
#
_symmetry.space_group_name_H-M   'P 1'
#
loop_
_entity.id
_entity.type
_entity.pdbx_description
1 polymer ?
#
loop_
_entity_poly.entity_id
_entity_poly.type
_entity_poly.pdbx_seq_one_letter_code
_entity_poly.pdbx_strand_id
1 'polypeptide(L)'
;NSEVYGNASSDLSDPVVGTTISDMNSSESETRNVSFVGVLNYTLLNRYVVHGSLNAEGNSAMGRNERMGYFPAVGLAWNFQNEPLLEKARDKWLDEAKFRFSIGQSGRAPSGASVYLGAYVKGTDYMNMSATKQARMQLDNLKWETSTEYNYGLDASVLKGRLRFTFDYYYKTV
;
A
#
# COMPACT_ATOMS: atom_id res chain seq x y z
N ASN A 1 23.18 -13.91 1.82
CA ASN A 1 24.53 -13.38 2.02
C ASN A 1 25.09 -13.98 3.28
N SER A 2 26.28 -14.58 3.21
CA SER A 2 27.02 -15.06 4.36
C SER A 2 28.32 -14.27 4.45
N GLU A 3 28.59 -13.73 5.63
CA GLU A 3 29.80 -12.98 5.90
C GLU A 3 30.56 -13.69 7.02
N VAL A 4 31.87 -13.89 6.83
CA VAL A 4 32.75 -14.49 7.78
C VAL A 4 33.76 -13.45 8.27
N TYR A 5 33.77 -13.16 9.55
CA TYR A 5 34.66 -12.18 10.16
C TYR A 5 35.73 -12.87 11.01
N GLY A 6 36.93 -12.38 10.88
CA GLY A 6 38.08 -12.77 11.67
C GLY A 6 38.90 -13.88 11.06
N ASN A 7 40.13 -13.56 10.82
CA ASN A 7 41.19 -14.49 10.42
C ASN A 7 42.14 -14.75 11.59
N ALA A 8 42.77 -15.93 11.62
CA ALA A 8 43.75 -16.28 12.63
C ALA A 8 45.02 -15.43 12.54
N SER A 9 45.27 -14.78 11.42
CA SER A 9 46.42 -13.90 11.17
C SER A 9 46.00 -12.63 10.50
N SER A 10 46.53 -11.50 10.92
CA SER A 10 46.28 -10.17 10.32
C SER A 10 46.87 -10.03 8.91
N ASP A 11 47.77 -10.91 8.53
CA ASP A 11 48.44 -10.88 7.22
C ASP A 11 47.63 -11.60 6.11
N LEU A 12 46.57 -12.32 6.51
CA LEU A 12 45.73 -13.07 5.62
C LEU A 12 44.39 -12.31 5.44
N SER A 13 44.17 -11.74 4.27
CA SER A 13 42.96 -10.97 3.92
C SER A 13 41.86 -11.86 3.36
N ASP A 14 42.16 -13.08 2.93
CA ASP A 14 41.17 -14.00 2.36
C ASP A 14 40.48 -14.79 3.48
N PRO A 15 39.17 -14.70 3.67
CA PRO A 15 38.42 -15.44 4.68
C PRO A 15 38.56 -16.97 4.59
N VAL A 16 38.84 -17.50 3.39
CA VAL A 16 38.98 -18.95 3.14
C VAL A 16 40.21 -19.52 3.83
N VAL A 17 41.26 -18.74 4.02
CA VAL A 17 42.50 -19.17 4.70
C VAL A 17 42.47 -18.97 6.21
N GLY A 18 41.38 -18.43 6.76
CA GLY A 18 41.17 -18.31 8.19
C GLY A 18 40.99 -19.68 8.84
N THR A 19 41.72 -19.94 9.93
CA THR A 19 41.64 -21.21 10.70
C THR A 19 40.56 -21.19 11.78
N THR A 20 40.09 -20.01 12.14
CA THR A 20 39.01 -19.81 13.14
C THR A 20 37.95 -18.87 12.61
N ILE A 21 36.70 -19.29 12.71
CA ILE A 21 35.53 -18.44 12.41
C ILE A 21 35.17 -17.75 13.72
N SER A 22 35.41 -16.44 13.82
CA SER A 22 35.05 -15.64 14.99
C SER A 22 33.59 -15.18 14.97
N ASP A 23 33.04 -14.95 13.78
CA ASP A 23 31.63 -14.65 13.61
C ASP A 23 31.16 -15.07 12.20
N MET A 24 29.92 -15.53 12.11
CA MET A 24 29.28 -15.86 10.84
C MET A 24 27.83 -15.45 10.91
N ASN A 25 27.41 -14.62 9.96
CA ASN A 25 26.05 -14.17 9.85
C ASN A 25 25.49 -14.46 8.45
N SER A 26 24.29 -14.97 8.38
CA SER A 26 23.55 -15.14 7.13
C SER A 26 22.12 -14.67 7.30
N SER A 27 21.59 -13.98 6.31
CA SER A 27 20.20 -13.55 6.30
C SER A 27 19.57 -13.84 4.95
N GLU A 28 18.39 -14.41 4.97
CA GLU A 28 17.54 -14.62 3.81
C GLU A 28 16.17 -14.04 4.11
N SER A 29 15.60 -13.36 3.11
CA SER A 29 14.31 -12.68 3.24
C SER A 29 13.50 -12.91 1.96
N GLU A 30 12.32 -13.48 2.10
CA GLU A 30 11.37 -13.70 1.02
C GLU A 30 10.00 -13.14 1.40
N THR A 31 9.39 -12.39 0.48
CA THR A 31 8.01 -11.90 0.62
C THR A 31 7.22 -12.30 -0.61
N ARG A 32 6.03 -12.85 -0.41
CA ARG A 32 5.11 -13.25 -1.48
C ARG A 32 3.85 -12.42 -1.38
N ASN A 33 3.45 -11.86 -2.52
CA ASN A 33 2.24 -11.07 -2.66
C ASN A 33 1.32 -11.70 -3.70
N VAL A 34 0.01 -11.62 -3.47
CA VAL A 34 -1.03 -11.96 -4.44
C VAL A 34 -2.08 -10.87 -4.42
N SER A 35 -2.57 -10.45 -5.59
CA SER A 35 -3.59 -9.41 -5.70
C SER A 35 -4.64 -9.82 -6.71
N PHE A 36 -5.92 -9.61 -6.35
CA PHE A 36 -7.08 -9.77 -7.21
C PHE A 36 -7.83 -8.45 -7.25
N VAL A 37 -8.08 -7.95 -8.45
CA VAL A 37 -8.79 -6.68 -8.65
C VAL A 37 -10.05 -6.94 -9.46
N GLY A 38 -11.20 -6.54 -8.91
CA GLY A 38 -12.47 -6.47 -9.61
C GLY A 38 -12.87 -5.02 -9.84
N VAL A 39 -13.30 -4.68 -11.06
CA VAL A 39 -13.74 -3.32 -11.42
C VAL A 39 -15.08 -3.37 -12.13
N LEU A 40 -15.99 -2.50 -11.72
CA LEU A 40 -17.29 -2.29 -12.36
C LEU A 40 -17.43 -0.81 -12.73
N ASN A 41 -17.77 -0.56 -14.00
CA ASN A 41 -18.11 0.76 -14.49
C ASN A 41 -19.51 0.73 -15.11
N TYR A 42 -20.36 1.63 -14.68
CA TYR A 42 -21.71 1.76 -15.22
C TYR A 42 -22.04 3.20 -15.51
N THR A 43 -22.53 3.46 -16.73
CA THR A 43 -22.93 4.80 -17.16
C THR A 43 -24.41 4.78 -17.51
N LEU A 44 -25.19 5.60 -16.83
CA LEU A 44 -26.62 5.75 -17.04
C LEU A 44 -26.92 7.09 -17.72
N LEU A 45 -27.64 7.02 -18.85
CA LEU A 45 -28.13 8.19 -19.61
C LEU A 45 -27.02 9.20 -19.97
N ASN A 46 -25.77 8.80 -20.06
CA ASN A 46 -24.62 9.69 -20.24
C ASN A 46 -24.52 10.82 -19.20
N ARG A 47 -25.20 10.68 -18.06
CA ARG A 47 -25.25 11.68 -16.98
C ARG A 47 -24.60 11.17 -15.71
N TYR A 48 -24.95 9.95 -15.33
CA TYR A 48 -24.52 9.36 -14.07
C TYR A 48 -23.53 8.25 -14.34
N VAL A 49 -22.35 8.35 -13.77
CA VAL A 49 -21.30 7.32 -13.87
C VAL A 49 -21.06 6.77 -12.49
N VAL A 50 -21.16 5.46 -12.36
CA VAL A 50 -20.83 4.71 -11.13
C VAL A 50 -19.61 3.88 -11.43
N HIS A 51 -18.60 4.03 -10.59
CA HIS A 51 -17.40 3.21 -10.59
C HIS A 51 -17.31 2.46 -9.27
N GLY A 52 -17.13 1.16 -9.34
CA GLY A 52 -16.87 0.32 -8.18
C GLY A 52 -15.61 -0.48 -8.39
N SER A 53 -14.76 -0.59 -7.38
CA SER A 53 -13.62 -1.49 -7.41
C SER A 53 -13.42 -2.17 -6.07
N LEU A 54 -12.94 -3.40 -6.12
CA LEU A 54 -12.52 -4.18 -4.96
C LEU A 54 -11.13 -4.73 -5.24
N ASN A 55 -10.17 -4.36 -4.41
CA ASN A 55 -8.85 -4.98 -4.40
C ASN A 55 -8.76 -5.93 -3.21
N ALA A 56 -8.49 -7.21 -3.48
CA ALA A 56 -8.20 -8.22 -2.48
C ALA A 56 -6.71 -8.56 -2.57
N GLU A 57 -5.95 -8.24 -1.55
CA GLU A 57 -4.49 -8.37 -1.53
C GLU A 57 -4.04 -9.28 -0.39
N GLY A 58 -3.18 -10.24 -0.71
CA GLY A 58 -2.55 -11.14 0.23
C GLY A 58 -1.05 -10.90 0.32
N ASN A 59 -0.52 -10.85 1.55
CA ASN A 59 0.90 -10.63 1.78
C ASN A 59 1.42 -11.61 2.86
N SER A 60 2.54 -12.27 2.56
CA SER A 60 3.14 -13.25 3.48
C SER A 60 3.80 -12.62 4.70
N ALA A 61 4.06 -11.31 4.70
CA ALA A 61 4.62 -10.58 5.84
C ALA A 61 3.58 -10.25 6.93
N MET A 62 2.29 -10.51 6.66
CA MET A 62 1.19 -10.29 7.59
C MET A 62 1.04 -11.42 8.60
N GLY A 63 0.38 -11.14 9.73
CA GLY A 63 -0.01 -12.14 10.71
C GLY A 63 -0.80 -13.30 10.07
N ARG A 64 -0.68 -14.50 10.62
CA ARG A 64 -1.28 -15.70 10.04
C ARG A 64 -2.78 -15.58 9.80
N ASN A 65 -3.47 -14.84 10.66
CA ASN A 65 -4.93 -14.67 10.61
C ASN A 65 -5.37 -13.49 9.74
N GLU A 66 -4.46 -12.59 9.34
CA GLU A 66 -4.77 -11.31 8.69
C GLU A 66 -4.01 -11.14 7.37
N ARG A 67 -3.69 -12.24 6.68
CA ARG A 67 -2.91 -12.21 5.44
C ARG A 67 -3.63 -11.54 4.28
N MET A 68 -4.96 -11.64 4.27
CA MET A 68 -5.80 -11.06 3.21
C MET A 68 -6.37 -9.72 3.66
N GLY A 69 -6.12 -8.66 2.88
CA GLY A 69 -6.75 -7.36 3.01
C GLY A 69 -7.77 -7.15 1.87
N TYR A 70 -8.87 -6.45 2.18
CA TYR A 70 -9.91 -6.09 1.22
C TYR A 70 -10.06 -4.58 1.21
N PHE A 71 -9.88 -4.00 0.03
CA PHE A 71 -9.87 -2.54 -0.14
C PHE A 71 -10.91 -2.14 -1.19
N PRO A 72 -12.15 -1.88 -0.75
CA PRO A 72 -13.20 -1.41 -1.64
C PRO A 72 -13.03 0.07 -1.98
N ALA A 73 -13.46 0.46 -3.17
CA ALA A 73 -13.62 1.85 -3.55
C ALA A 73 -14.86 2.04 -4.42
N VAL A 74 -15.54 3.18 -4.22
CA VAL A 74 -16.71 3.58 -4.98
C VAL A 74 -16.53 5.03 -5.43
N GLY A 75 -16.80 5.28 -6.71
CA GLY A 75 -16.80 6.58 -7.31
C GLY A 75 -18.13 6.87 -8.00
N LEU A 76 -18.60 8.10 -7.86
CA LEU A 76 -19.77 8.63 -8.53
C LEU A 76 -19.36 9.86 -9.31
N ALA A 77 -19.83 9.97 -10.56
CA ALA A 77 -19.68 11.19 -11.33
C ALA A 77 -21.02 11.57 -11.94
N TRP A 78 -21.34 12.84 -11.84
CA TRP A 78 -22.55 13.41 -12.39
C TRP A 78 -22.19 14.49 -13.42
N ASN A 79 -22.46 14.17 -14.69
CA ASN A 79 -22.29 15.08 -15.82
C ASN A 79 -23.52 15.95 -15.93
N PHE A 80 -23.61 16.97 -15.10
CA PHE A 80 -24.82 17.78 -15.01
C PHE A 80 -25.03 18.74 -16.22
N GLN A 81 -24.00 18.95 -17.05
CA GLN A 81 -24.21 19.63 -18.35
C GLN A 81 -25.17 18.88 -19.25
N ASN A 82 -25.37 17.57 -19.05
CA ASN A 82 -26.29 16.76 -19.84
C ASN A 82 -27.74 16.78 -19.31
N GLU A 83 -28.00 17.54 -18.25
CA GLU A 83 -29.37 17.71 -17.75
C GLU A 83 -30.20 18.59 -18.66
N PRO A 84 -31.49 18.27 -18.86
CA PRO A 84 -32.37 19.06 -19.73
C PRO A 84 -32.47 20.54 -19.31
N LEU A 85 -32.31 20.82 -18.05
CA LEU A 85 -32.32 22.15 -17.47
C LEU A 85 -31.19 23.04 -17.98
N LEU A 86 -30.05 22.44 -18.30
CA LEU A 86 -28.83 23.14 -18.74
C LEU A 86 -28.59 23.09 -20.25
N GLU A 87 -29.54 22.53 -21.01
CA GLU A 87 -29.44 22.42 -22.47
C GLU A 87 -29.17 23.77 -23.14
N LYS A 88 -29.88 24.83 -22.72
CA LYS A 88 -29.67 26.18 -23.25
C LYS A 88 -28.30 26.79 -22.92
N ALA A 89 -27.72 26.41 -21.78
CA ALA A 89 -26.38 26.86 -21.38
C ALA A 89 -25.30 26.08 -22.12
N ARG A 90 -25.50 24.78 -22.30
CA ARG A 90 -24.63 23.90 -23.06
C ARG A 90 -24.46 24.36 -24.51
N ASP A 91 -25.52 24.75 -25.14
CA ASP A 91 -25.47 25.19 -26.53
C ASP A 91 -24.79 26.57 -26.72
N LYS A 92 -24.66 27.35 -25.66
CA LYS A 92 -24.13 28.72 -25.74
C LYS A 92 -22.70 28.87 -25.20
N TRP A 93 -22.42 28.42 -24.02
CA TRP A 93 -21.17 28.73 -23.35
C TRP A 93 -20.65 27.64 -22.38
N LEU A 94 -21.48 26.66 -21.97
CA LEU A 94 -21.10 25.60 -21.05
C LEU A 94 -20.73 24.34 -21.84
N ASP A 95 -19.48 23.95 -21.84
CA ASP A 95 -19.00 22.77 -22.56
C ASP A 95 -18.98 21.53 -21.66
N GLU A 96 -18.53 21.70 -20.44
CA GLU A 96 -18.43 20.60 -19.45
C GLU A 96 -18.84 21.14 -18.08
N ALA A 97 -19.59 20.34 -17.35
CA ALA A 97 -19.90 20.58 -15.95
C ALA A 97 -20.14 19.22 -15.29
N LYS A 98 -19.18 18.82 -14.46
CA LYS A 98 -19.12 17.49 -13.88
C LYS A 98 -18.78 17.56 -12.41
N PHE A 99 -19.58 16.93 -11.59
CA PHE A 99 -19.28 16.69 -10.19
C PHE A 99 -18.77 15.26 -10.01
N ARG A 100 -17.73 15.09 -9.21
CA ARG A 100 -17.14 13.79 -8.86
C ARG A 100 -17.11 13.62 -7.37
N PHE A 101 -17.46 12.43 -6.93
CA PHE A 101 -17.29 11.99 -5.55
C PHE A 101 -16.70 10.60 -5.55
N SER A 102 -15.71 10.36 -4.72
CA SER A 102 -15.22 9.01 -4.47
C SER A 102 -14.86 8.79 -3.02
N ILE A 103 -15.05 7.55 -2.58
CA ILE A 103 -14.58 7.02 -1.31
C ILE A 103 -13.85 5.73 -1.61
N GLY A 104 -12.67 5.57 -1.04
CA GLY A 104 -11.89 4.35 -1.21
C GLY A 104 -11.05 4.03 0.01
N GLN A 105 -10.81 2.74 0.18
CA GLN A 105 -9.86 2.24 1.16
C GLN A 105 -8.61 1.73 0.46
N SER A 106 -7.45 1.99 1.05
CA SER A 106 -6.17 1.42 0.64
C SER A 106 -5.47 0.81 1.84
N GLY A 107 -4.74 -0.26 1.59
CA GLY A 107 -3.96 -0.96 2.61
C GLY A 107 -2.47 -0.83 2.37
N ARG A 108 -1.72 -0.80 3.45
CA ARG A 108 -0.27 -0.88 3.43
C ARG A 108 0.19 -2.05 4.28
N ALA A 109 1.00 -2.92 3.68
CA ALA A 109 1.68 -3.96 4.42
C ALA A 109 2.85 -3.38 5.23
N PRO A 110 3.21 -3.98 6.38
CA PRO A 110 4.38 -3.59 7.13
C PRO A 110 5.65 -3.79 6.29
N SER A 111 6.62 -2.92 6.48
CA SER A 111 7.91 -3.04 5.81
C SER A 111 8.75 -4.15 6.44
N GLY A 112 9.16 -5.11 5.62
CA GLY A 112 10.03 -6.23 5.99
C GLY A 112 9.33 -7.59 5.94
N ALA A 113 10.08 -8.60 5.51
CA ALA A 113 9.65 -9.98 5.54
C ALA A 113 9.62 -10.49 7.00
N SER A 114 8.65 -11.34 7.30
CA SER A 114 8.60 -12.03 8.61
C SER A 114 8.48 -11.11 9.84
N VAL A 115 7.91 -9.89 9.67
CA VAL A 115 7.72 -8.94 10.77
C VAL A 115 6.82 -9.52 11.86
N TYR A 116 5.89 -10.39 11.51
CA TYR A 116 4.97 -11.05 12.44
C TYR A 116 5.63 -12.16 13.28
N LEU A 117 6.80 -12.66 12.86
CA LEU A 117 7.49 -13.73 13.59
C LEU A 117 8.23 -13.19 14.83
N GLY A 118 8.21 -13.96 15.90
CA GLY A 118 9.07 -13.74 17.04
C GLY A 118 10.55 -13.89 16.66
N ALA A 119 11.39 -13.08 17.22
CA ALA A 119 12.84 -13.16 17.02
C ALA A 119 13.56 -13.25 18.35
N TYR A 120 14.59 -14.08 18.37
CA TYR A 120 15.51 -14.23 19.50
C TYR A 120 16.90 -13.81 19.05
N VAL A 121 17.62 -13.16 19.93
CA VAL A 121 19.00 -12.75 19.70
C VAL A 121 19.88 -13.24 20.86
N LYS A 122 21.16 -13.36 20.58
CA LYS A 122 22.13 -13.67 21.62
C LYS A 122 22.11 -12.57 22.69
N GLY A 123 21.91 -12.95 23.92
CA GLY A 123 22.01 -12.09 25.10
C GLY A 123 23.44 -12.00 25.62
N THR A 124 23.59 -11.33 26.74
CA THR A 124 24.89 -11.33 27.49
C THR A 124 25.12 -12.69 28.09
N ASP A 125 26.31 -13.25 27.87
CA ASP A 125 26.67 -14.53 28.44
C ASP A 125 26.68 -14.42 29.99
N TYR A 126 26.11 -15.42 30.66
CA TYR A 126 26.07 -15.52 32.10
C TYR A 126 26.83 -16.80 32.56
N MET A 127 27.83 -16.64 33.39
CA MET A 127 28.68 -17.73 33.88
C MET A 127 29.24 -18.63 32.76
N ASN A 128 29.73 -18.02 31.66
CA ASN A 128 30.23 -18.68 30.45
C ASN A 128 29.17 -19.53 29.71
N MET A 129 27.89 -19.34 30.00
CA MET A 129 26.79 -19.93 29.25
C MET A 129 26.17 -18.88 28.36
N SER A 130 25.92 -19.23 27.08
CA SER A 130 25.25 -18.33 26.12
C SER A 130 23.82 -18.11 26.53
N ALA A 131 23.47 -16.85 26.79
CA ALA A 131 22.10 -16.44 27.03
C ALA A 131 21.39 -16.06 25.71
N THR A 132 20.08 -16.30 25.66
CA THR A 132 19.22 -15.89 24.57
C THR A 132 18.14 -14.96 25.11
N LYS A 133 17.93 -13.82 24.48
CA LYS A 133 16.84 -12.92 24.82
C LYS A 133 15.89 -12.75 23.66
N GLN A 134 14.61 -12.56 23.96
CA GLN A 134 13.61 -12.25 22.98
C GLN A 134 13.84 -10.81 22.48
N ALA A 135 14.05 -10.66 21.18
CA ALA A 135 14.20 -9.36 20.53
C ALA A 135 12.86 -8.80 20.04
N ARG A 136 11.93 -9.69 19.67
CA ARG A 136 10.61 -9.33 19.16
C ARG A 136 9.60 -10.41 19.51
N MET A 137 8.40 -9.98 19.94
CA MET A 137 7.27 -10.88 20.18
C MET A 137 6.64 -11.29 18.84
N GLN A 138 6.04 -12.47 18.80
CA GLN A 138 5.23 -12.92 17.68
C GLN A 138 3.89 -12.16 17.68
N LEU A 139 3.47 -11.71 16.48
CA LEU A 139 2.26 -10.92 16.25
C LEU A 139 1.37 -11.63 15.22
N ASP A 140 0.64 -12.66 15.66
CA ASP A 140 -0.24 -13.44 14.76
C ASP A 140 -1.41 -12.62 14.18
N ASN A 141 -1.80 -11.55 14.87
CA ASN A 141 -2.87 -10.63 14.50
C ASN A 141 -2.35 -9.30 13.92
N LEU A 142 -1.14 -9.31 13.33
CA LEU A 142 -0.62 -8.12 12.65
C LEU A 142 -1.49 -7.80 11.44
N LYS A 143 -2.20 -6.67 11.51
CA LYS A 143 -3.18 -6.21 10.51
C LYS A 143 -2.56 -5.26 9.50
N TRP A 144 -3.23 -5.12 8.37
CA TRP A 144 -2.99 -4.07 7.40
C TRP A 144 -3.23 -2.70 8.02
N GLU A 145 -2.31 -1.78 7.76
CA GLU A 145 -2.57 -0.36 7.98
C GLU A 145 -3.54 0.11 6.91
N THR A 146 -4.76 0.49 7.29
CA THR A 146 -5.79 0.89 6.34
C THR A 146 -5.96 2.39 6.37
N SER A 147 -6.03 3.00 5.20
CA SER A 147 -6.40 4.40 5.06
C SER A 147 -7.67 4.54 4.24
N THR A 148 -8.55 5.43 4.67
CA THR A 148 -9.78 5.78 3.96
C THR A 148 -9.64 7.19 3.41
N GLU A 149 -9.94 7.35 2.13
CA GLU A 149 -9.87 8.64 1.44
C GLU A 149 -11.22 8.99 0.82
N TYR A 150 -11.64 10.23 1.05
CA TYR A 150 -12.80 10.86 0.45
C TYR A 150 -12.31 11.93 -0.52
N ASN A 151 -12.82 11.91 -1.75
CA ASN A 151 -12.46 12.89 -2.76
C ASN A 151 -13.72 13.52 -3.36
N TYR A 152 -13.74 14.84 -3.45
CA TYR A 152 -14.79 15.64 -4.06
C TYR A 152 -14.16 16.47 -5.17
N GLY A 153 -14.64 16.31 -6.39
CA GLY A 153 -14.13 17.02 -7.55
C GLY A 153 -15.22 17.77 -8.29
N LEU A 154 -14.89 18.93 -8.81
CA LEU A 154 -15.73 19.74 -9.68
C LEU A 154 -14.93 20.13 -10.92
N ASP A 155 -15.39 19.71 -12.09
CA ASP A 155 -14.81 20.08 -13.38
C ASP A 155 -15.81 20.98 -14.14
N ALA A 156 -15.33 22.08 -14.64
CA ALA A 156 -16.11 22.97 -15.50
C ALA A 156 -15.27 23.45 -16.69
N SER A 157 -15.87 23.45 -17.86
CA SER A 157 -15.27 24.00 -19.08
C SER A 157 -16.27 24.90 -19.77
N VAL A 158 -15.83 26.09 -20.18
CA VAL A 158 -16.67 27.10 -20.77
C VAL A 158 -16.01 27.77 -21.99
N LEU A 159 -16.83 28.48 -22.79
CA LEU A 159 -16.39 29.27 -23.95
C LEU A 159 -15.69 28.42 -25.02
N LYS A 160 -16.25 27.28 -25.37
CA LYS A 160 -15.74 26.32 -26.37
C LYS A 160 -14.37 25.79 -25.95
N GLY A 161 -14.22 25.41 -24.66
CA GLY A 161 -13.00 24.83 -24.12
C GLY A 161 -11.86 25.83 -23.86
N ARG A 162 -12.10 27.13 -24.04
CA ARG A 162 -11.06 28.15 -23.80
C ARG A 162 -10.73 28.34 -22.33
N LEU A 163 -11.69 28.07 -21.46
CA LEU A 163 -11.51 28.20 -20.02
C LEU A 163 -11.93 26.90 -19.37
N ARG A 164 -11.01 26.31 -18.60
CA ARG A 164 -11.26 25.08 -17.84
C ARG A 164 -10.90 25.29 -16.39
N PHE A 165 -11.79 24.87 -15.51
CA PHE A 165 -11.59 24.86 -14.07
C PHE A 165 -11.71 23.44 -13.56
N THR A 166 -10.78 23.05 -12.68
CA THR A 166 -10.84 21.81 -11.92
C THR A 166 -10.58 22.16 -10.46
N PHE A 167 -11.46 21.71 -9.60
CA PHE A 167 -11.31 21.84 -8.16
C PHE A 167 -11.45 20.47 -7.54
N ASP A 168 -10.46 20.08 -6.73
CA ASP A 168 -10.46 18.82 -5.97
C ASP A 168 -10.24 19.12 -4.50
N TYR A 169 -11.07 18.51 -3.66
CA TYR A 169 -10.92 18.48 -2.22
C TYR A 169 -10.86 17.03 -1.75
N TYR A 170 -9.82 16.70 -1.02
CA TYR A 170 -9.66 15.35 -0.47
C TYR A 170 -9.48 15.39 1.04
N TYR A 171 -9.98 14.35 1.69
CA TYR A 171 -9.81 14.10 3.12
C TYR A 171 -9.40 12.64 3.32
N LYS A 172 -8.28 12.42 4.00
CA LYS A 172 -7.71 11.09 4.25
C LYS A 172 -7.56 10.84 5.74
N THR A 173 -7.99 9.66 6.16
CA THR A 173 -7.82 9.14 7.54
C THR A 173 -7.04 7.83 7.48
N VAL A 174 -6.12 7.67 8.42
CA VAL A 174 -5.29 6.47 8.60
C VAL A 174 -5.63 5.84 9.95
#